data_93a5594544730ce210af8cd83aeebc84
#
_entry.id   93a5594544730ce210af8cd83aeebc84
#
_cell.length_a   1.000
_cell.length_b   1.000
_cell.length_c   1.000
_cell.angle_alpha   90.00
_cell.angle_beta   90.00
_cell.angle_gamma   90.00
#
_symmetry.space_group_name_H-M   'P 1'
#
loop_
_entity.id
_entity.type
_entity.pdbx_description
1 polymer ?
#
loop_
_entity_poly.entity_id
_entity_poly.type
_entity_poly.pdbx_seq_one_letter_code
_entity_poly.pdbx_strand_id
1 'polypeptide(L)'
;IEHHHHRAGQRDQQHGETEFHGAGGPIRVSDPTYTHELCDAFIEAAGQTGIPRNRDFNGATQEGAGYFQTTSRGRRRWSTAVGYLRPAMKRPNLEVATEALTTRVRFDGRAATGVDYMQGGQQRAAHARREVILSGGAFNSPQLLQLSGVGPAELLRGHGIPVIADMPGVGGDLQDHFQVRALYRCTKPITVNDQYNSLLGKLGIGLNYVLKGKGPMTLA
;
A
#
# COMPACT_ATOMS: atom_id res chain seq x y z
N ILE A 1 -15.71 1.22 19.12
CA ILE A 1 -14.85 1.87 18.13
C ILE A 1 -15.64 1.76 16.84
N GLU A 2 -16.35 2.83 16.48
CA GLU A 2 -17.05 2.92 15.21
C GLU A 2 -15.98 2.97 14.11
N HIS A 3 -15.89 1.92 13.33
CA HIS A 3 -15.15 1.93 12.08
C HIS A 3 -15.90 2.85 11.10
N HIS A 4 -15.56 4.13 11.11
CA HIS A 4 -15.86 4.99 9.98
C HIS A 4 -15.04 4.48 8.79
N HIS A 5 -15.61 3.56 8.04
CA HIS A 5 -15.11 3.24 6.71
C HIS A 5 -15.13 4.52 5.89
N HIS A 6 -13.95 5.07 5.63
CA HIS A 6 -13.82 6.20 4.73
C HIS A 6 -14.29 5.78 3.34
N ARG A 7 -15.57 6.05 3.04
CA ARG A 7 -16.17 5.89 1.71
C ARG A 7 -15.52 6.78 0.64
N ALA A 8 -14.55 7.59 1.02
CA ALA A 8 -13.90 8.54 0.14
C ALA A 8 -12.84 7.83 -0.68
N GLY A 9 -13.18 7.44 -1.89
CA GLY A 9 -12.18 7.30 -2.93
C GLY A 9 -12.06 5.99 -3.68
N GLN A 10 -12.75 4.93 -3.32
CA GLN A 10 -12.71 3.68 -4.10
C GLN A 10 -13.80 3.67 -5.17
N ARG A 11 -13.41 3.49 -6.43
CA ARG A 11 -14.32 3.09 -7.50
C ARG A 11 -14.29 1.59 -7.62
N ASP A 12 -15.20 0.91 -6.98
CA ASP A 12 -15.52 -0.44 -7.36
C ASP A 12 -16.49 -0.39 -8.54
N GLN A 13 -16.04 -0.83 -9.70
CA GLN A 13 -16.89 -0.90 -10.89
C GLN A 13 -17.52 -2.27 -11.07
N GLN A 14 -17.06 -3.28 -10.37
CA GLN A 14 -17.55 -4.66 -10.55
C GLN A 14 -18.63 -5.02 -9.53
N HIS A 15 -18.50 -4.52 -8.29
CA HIS A 15 -19.49 -4.75 -7.24
C HIS A 15 -20.51 -3.62 -7.13
N GLY A 16 -20.27 -2.48 -7.79
CA GLY A 16 -21.14 -1.30 -7.73
C GLY A 16 -21.09 -0.59 -6.38
N GLU A 17 -22.05 0.29 -6.13
CA GLU A 17 -22.23 0.95 -4.84
C GLU A 17 -23.02 0.05 -3.89
N THR A 18 -22.41 -0.27 -2.74
CA THR A 18 -23.01 -1.12 -1.71
C THR A 18 -22.79 -0.49 -0.34
N GLU A 19 -23.29 -1.15 0.71
CA GLU A 19 -22.98 -0.78 2.10
C GLU A 19 -21.47 -0.74 2.38
N PHE A 20 -20.68 -1.63 1.73
CA PHE A 20 -19.24 -1.78 1.94
C PHE A 20 -18.41 -1.05 0.89
N HIS A 21 -18.94 -0.79 -0.29
CA HIS A 21 -18.20 -0.24 -1.42
C HIS A 21 -18.77 1.09 -1.88
N GLY A 22 -17.86 2.06 -2.07
CA GLY A 22 -18.20 3.34 -2.67
C GLY A 22 -18.04 3.32 -4.19
N ALA A 23 -18.76 4.20 -4.88
CA ALA A 23 -18.61 4.45 -6.31
C ALA A 23 -18.06 5.85 -6.59
N GLY A 24 -17.47 6.06 -7.75
CA GLY A 24 -17.09 7.41 -8.20
C GLY A 24 -15.75 7.95 -7.70
N GLY A 25 -15.04 7.25 -6.81
CA GLY A 25 -13.75 7.69 -6.27
C GLY A 25 -12.58 7.66 -7.25
N PRO A 26 -11.44 8.30 -6.90
CA PRO A 26 -10.25 8.35 -7.76
C PRO A 26 -9.44 7.06 -7.77
N ILE A 27 -9.57 6.21 -6.75
CA ILE A 27 -8.95 4.88 -6.70
C ILE A 27 -9.93 3.86 -7.27
N ARG A 28 -9.43 3.02 -8.15
CA ARG A 28 -10.19 1.92 -8.72
C ARG A 28 -9.71 0.60 -8.14
N VAL A 29 -10.66 -0.20 -7.68
CA VAL A 29 -10.48 -1.57 -7.27
C VAL A 29 -11.17 -2.47 -8.30
N SER A 30 -10.54 -3.57 -8.67
CA SER A 30 -11.10 -4.52 -9.63
C SER A 30 -10.65 -5.94 -9.30
N ASP A 31 -11.44 -6.90 -9.73
CA ASP A 31 -11.03 -8.30 -9.69
C ASP A 31 -9.77 -8.52 -10.54
N PRO A 32 -8.93 -9.50 -10.20
CA PRO A 32 -7.76 -9.81 -11.00
C PRO A 32 -8.18 -10.21 -12.42
N THR A 33 -7.49 -9.65 -13.41
CA THR A 33 -7.75 -9.97 -14.82
C THR A 33 -7.14 -11.28 -15.27
N TYR A 34 -6.35 -11.91 -14.40
CA TYR A 34 -5.72 -13.21 -14.59
C TYR A 34 -5.97 -14.10 -13.37
N THR A 35 -6.45 -15.30 -13.62
CA THR A 35 -6.59 -16.38 -12.64
C THR A 35 -5.79 -17.59 -13.13
N HIS A 36 -5.50 -18.51 -12.23
CA HIS A 36 -4.69 -19.68 -12.56
C HIS A 36 -5.35 -20.93 -12.00
N GLU A 37 -5.37 -22.04 -12.79
CA GLU A 37 -5.99 -23.30 -12.40
C GLU A 37 -5.52 -23.85 -11.06
N LEU A 38 -4.25 -23.62 -10.67
CA LEU A 38 -3.73 -24.02 -9.36
C LEU A 38 -4.32 -23.18 -8.22
N CYS A 39 -4.63 -21.92 -8.46
CA CYS A 39 -5.30 -21.08 -7.47
C CYS A 39 -6.77 -21.49 -7.32
N ASP A 40 -7.43 -21.81 -8.44
CA ASP A 40 -8.80 -22.33 -8.42
C ASP A 40 -8.86 -23.66 -7.66
N ALA A 41 -7.92 -24.58 -7.92
CA ALA A 41 -7.80 -25.84 -7.21
C ALA A 41 -7.53 -25.65 -5.71
N PHE A 42 -6.72 -24.66 -5.34
CA PHE A 42 -6.47 -24.33 -3.93
C PHE A 42 -7.74 -23.83 -3.22
N ILE A 43 -8.48 -22.93 -3.87
CA ILE A 43 -9.76 -22.41 -3.34
C ILE A 43 -10.79 -23.53 -3.19
N GLU A 44 -10.84 -24.45 -4.15
CA GLU A 44 -11.72 -25.61 -4.09
C GLU A 44 -11.33 -26.56 -2.96
N ALA A 45 -10.04 -26.85 -2.78
CA ALA A 45 -9.52 -27.67 -1.70
C ALA A 45 -9.82 -27.05 -0.31
N ALA A 46 -9.72 -25.73 -0.20
CA ALA A 46 -10.12 -25.01 1.02
C ALA A 46 -11.62 -25.25 1.33
N GLY A 47 -12.49 -25.19 0.31
CA GLY A 47 -13.91 -25.51 0.47
C GLY A 47 -14.16 -26.92 0.98
N GLN A 48 -13.40 -27.91 0.50
CA GLN A 48 -13.48 -29.31 0.92
C GLN A 48 -13.08 -29.50 2.41
N THR A 49 -12.26 -28.59 2.96
CA THR A 49 -11.89 -28.59 4.40
C THR A 49 -12.83 -27.75 5.28
N GLY A 50 -13.90 -27.20 4.72
CA GLY A 50 -14.87 -26.40 5.45
C GLY A 50 -14.58 -24.89 5.47
N ILE A 51 -13.53 -24.42 4.79
CA ILE A 51 -13.26 -22.99 4.66
C ILE A 51 -14.17 -22.42 3.55
N PRO A 52 -15.04 -21.44 3.85
CA PRO A 52 -16.01 -20.94 2.88
C PRO A 52 -15.30 -20.19 1.73
N ARG A 53 -15.88 -20.26 0.54
CA ARG A 53 -15.43 -19.40 -0.58
C ARG A 53 -15.87 -17.97 -0.30
N ASN A 54 -14.91 -17.05 -0.35
CA ASN A 54 -15.19 -15.61 -0.25
C ASN A 54 -14.80 -14.91 -1.56
N ARG A 55 -15.73 -14.13 -2.11
CA ARG A 55 -15.52 -13.35 -3.33
C ARG A 55 -15.17 -11.90 -3.04
N ASP A 56 -15.36 -11.47 -1.78
CA ASP A 56 -15.20 -10.09 -1.39
C ASP A 56 -14.74 -10.00 0.08
N PHE A 57 -13.43 -9.91 0.26
CA PHE A 57 -12.81 -9.77 1.59
C PHE A 57 -13.00 -8.38 2.21
N ASN A 58 -13.56 -7.42 1.48
CA ASN A 58 -13.91 -6.09 1.98
C ASN A 58 -15.42 -5.92 2.17
N GLY A 59 -16.18 -7.02 2.09
CA GLY A 59 -17.61 -7.07 2.33
C GLY A 59 -17.97 -7.40 3.79
N ALA A 60 -19.13 -8.00 3.98
CA ALA A 60 -19.68 -8.34 5.30
C ALA A 60 -18.84 -9.36 6.07
N THR A 61 -18.10 -10.23 5.38
CA THR A 61 -17.25 -11.27 5.98
C THR A 61 -15.85 -11.23 5.39
N GLN A 62 -14.84 -11.40 6.24
CA GLN A 62 -13.43 -11.46 5.83
C GLN A 62 -12.88 -12.88 5.80
N GLU A 63 -13.55 -13.83 6.44
CA GLU A 63 -13.12 -15.22 6.44
C GLU A 63 -13.42 -15.90 5.12
N GLY A 64 -12.52 -16.80 4.72
CA GLY A 64 -12.72 -17.63 3.54
C GLY A 64 -11.49 -17.77 2.66
N ALA A 65 -11.69 -18.40 1.50
CA ALA A 65 -10.70 -18.56 0.45
C ALA A 65 -11.20 -17.94 -0.85
N GLY A 66 -10.34 -17.18 -1.53
CA GLY A 66 -10.71 -16.51 -2.77
C GLY A 66 -9.58 -15.67 -3.35
N TYR A 67 -9.87 -15.00 -4.45
CA TYR A 67 -8.97 -14.04 -5.06
C TYR A 67 -9.13 -12.66 -4.41
N PHE A 68 -8.01 -12.03 -4.10
CA PHE A 68 -8.02 -10.64 -3.65
C PHE A 68 -8.21 -9.69 -4.84
N GLN A 69 -9.01 -8.68 -4.62
CA GLN A 69 -9.11 -7.56 -5.54
C GLN A 69 -7.83 -6.72 -5.52
N THR A 70 -7.58 -6.04 -6.62
CA THR A 70 -6.38 -5.22 -6.81
C THR A 70 -6.73 -3.78 -7.18
N THR A 71 -5.89 -2.84 -6.77
CA THR A 71 -5.98 -1.46 -7.24
C THR A 71 -5.43 -1.37 -8.65
N SER A 72 -6.30 -1.69 -9.63
CA SER A 72 -5.91 -1.72 -11.04
C SER A 72 -7.01 -1.14 -11.94
N ARG A 73 -6.61 -0.67 -13.13
CA ARG A 73 -7.51 -0.23 -14.19
C ARG A 73 -7.08 -0.89 -15.50
N GLY A 74 -7.87 -1.85 -15.93
CA GLY A 74 -7.49 -2.71 -17.06
C GLY A 74 -6.21 -3.47 -16.70
N ARG A 75 -5.16 -3.31 -17.52
CA ARG A 75 -3.86 -3.99 -17.34
C ARG A 75 -2.82 -3.20 -16.54
N ARG A 76 -3.18 -2.06 -15.95
CA ARG A 76 -2.22 -1.18 -15.27
C ARG A 76 -2.58 -1.01 -13.81
N ARG A 77 -1.54 -1.00 -12.98
CA ARG A 77 -1.69 -0.63 -11.57
C ARG A 77 -2.23 0.80 -11.46
N TRP A 78 -3.26 0.98 -10.63
CA TRP A 78 -3.90 2.26 -10.36
C TRP A 78 -3.52 2.75 -8.96
N SER A 79 -2.27 3.21 -8.83
CA SER A 79 -1.74 3.67 -7.54
C SER A 79 -2.34 4.99 -7.10
N THR A 80 -2.14 5.35 -5.82
CA THR A 80 -2.49 6.67 -5.27
C THR A 80 -1.83 7.81 -6.04
N ALA A 81 -0.61 7.60 -6.55
CA ALA A 81 0.03 8.58 -7.41
C ALA A 81 -0.75 8.84 -8.70
N VAL A 82 -1.33 7.79 -9.30
CA VAL A 82 -2.15 7.92 -10.52
C VAL A 82 -3.52 8.51 -10.20
N GLY A 83 -4.16 8.04 -9.11
CA GLY A 83 -5.52 8.46 -8.75
C GLY A 83 -5.59 9.86 -8.16
N TYR A 84 -4.61 10.25 -7.35
CA TYR A 84 -4.63 11.51 -6.60
C TYR A 84 -3.54 12.49 -7.01
N LEU A 85 -2.26 12.06 -6.99
CA LEU A 85 -1.14 13.00 -7.16
C LEU A 85 -1.11 13.61 -8.54
N ARG A 86 -1.12 12.80 -9.60
CA ARG A 86 -1.03 13.30 -10.99
C ARG A 86 -2.12 14.31 -11.35
N PRO A 87 -3.41 14.12 -11.01
CA PRO A 87 -4.42 15.14 -11.18
C PRO A 87 -4.15 16.40 -10.34
N ALA A 88 -3.66 16.24 -9.11
CA ALA A 88 -3.39 17.36 -8.20
C ALA A 88 -2.17 18.19 -8.60
N MET A 89 -1.17 17.61 -9.28
CA MET A 89 0.04 18.31 -9.75
C MET A 89 -0.25 19.48 -10.70
N LYS A 90 -1.46 19.54 -11.26
CA LYS A 90 -1.92 20.67 -12.07
C LYS A 90 -2.34 21.89 -11.26
N ARG A 91 -2.44 21.75 -9.93
CA ARG A 91 -2.86 22.83 -9.04
C ARG A 91 -1.67 23.76 -8.73
N PRO A 92 -1.84 25.09 -8.82
CA PRO A 92 -0.75 26.04 -8.57
C PRO A 92 -0.30 26.09 -7.10
N ASN A 93 -1.09 25.53 -6.20
CA ASN A 93 -0.82 25.49 -4.75
C ASN A 93 -0.19 24.14 -4.30
N LEU A 94 0.21 23.27 -5.20
CA LEU A 94 0.89 22.01 -4.88
C LEU A 94 2.32 22.03 -5.48
N GLU A 95 3.29 21.86 -4.60
CA GLU A 95 4.68 21.59 -4.97
C GLU A 95 5.06 20.17 -4.53
N VAL A 96 5.78 19.45 -5.38
CA VAL A 96 6.27 18.10 -5.10
C VAL A 96 7.78 18.08 -5.16
N ALA A 97 8.43 17.98 -4.02
CA ALA A 97 9.88 17.80 -3.92
C ALA A 97 10.21 16.30 -3.86
N THR A 98 10.79 15.77 -4.92
CA THR A 98 11.31 14.41 -4.97
C THR A 98 12.77 14.35 -4.53
N GLU A 99 13.27 13.14 -4.19
CA GLU A 99 14.64 12.93 -3.69
C GLU A 99 14.98 13.82 -2.49
N ALA A 100 13.96 14.17 -1.71
CA ALA A 100 14.03 14.98 -0.53
C ALA A 100 13.88 14.10 0.72
N LEU A 101 15.00 13.80 1.38
CA LEU A 101 15.00 13.02 2.61
C LEU A 101 14.71 13.95 3.79
N THR A 102 13.52 13.85 4.38
CA THR A 102 13.18 14.58 5.60
C THR A 102 13.98 14.03 6.78
N THR A 103 14.72 14.92 7.44
CA THR A 103 15.61 14.56 8.54
C THR A 103 15.06 14.95 9.91
N ARG A 104 14.19 15.95 9.97
CA ARG A 104 13.63 16.47 11.22
C ARG A 104 12.34 17.24 11.01
N VAL A 105 11.39 17.10 11.92
CA VAL A 105 10.28 18.05 12.09
C VAL A 105 10.76 19.21 12.97
N ARG A 106 10.50 20.43 12.54
CA ARG A 106 10.83 21.66 13.29
C ARG A 106 9.70 21.99 14.23
N PHE A 107 10.07 22.38 15.45
CA PHE A 107 9.11 22.80 16.49
C PHE A 107 9.44 24.19 17.00
N ASP A 108 8.40 24.93 17.36
CA ASP A 108 8.44 26.10 18.24
C ASP A 108 7.62 25.74 19.46
N GLY A 109 8.31 25.54 20.59
CA GLY A 109 7.71 24.89 21.74
C GLY A 109 7.16 23.50 21.36
N ARG A 110 5.85 23.33 21.36
CA ARG A 110 5.14 22.09 20.97
C ARG A 110 4.45 22.18 19.60
N ALA A 111 4.52 23.31 18.92
CA ALA A 111 3.90 23.53 17.63
C ALA A 111 4.86 23.10 16.50
N ALA A 112 4.42 22.23 15.60
CA ALA A 112 5.18 21.88 14.41
C ALA A 112 5.15 23.03 13.41
N THR A 113 6.35 23.54 13.03
CA THR A 113 6.50 24.72 12.17
C THR A 113 7.09 24.43 10.80
N GLY A 114 7.43 23.18 10.52
CA GLY A 114 8.00 22.78 9.24
C GLY A 114 8.86 21.54 9.34
N VAL A 115 9.69 21.33 8.34
CA VAL A 115 10.62 20.20 8.26
C VAL A 115 11.98 20.66 7.77
N ASP A 116 13.03 19.97 8.23
CA ASP A 116 14.35 19.99 7.62
C ASP A 116 14.51 18.76 6.74
N TYR A 117 15.13 18.92 5.57
CA TYR A 117 15.35 17.82 4.63
C TYR A 117 16.64 17.99 3.84
N MET A 118 17.18 16.86 3.36
CA MET A 118 18.33 16.81 2.47
C MET A 118 17.86 16.61 1.05
N GLN A 119 18.36 17.43 0.12
CA GLN A 119 18.10 17.29 -1.31
C GLN A 119 19.33 17.68 -2.10
N GLY A 120 19.81 16.79 -2.98
CA GLY A 120 21.02 17.02 -3.76
C GLY A 120 22.27 17.25 -2.89
N GLY A 121 22.38 16.59 -1.72
CA GLY A 121 23.47 16.77 -0.76
C GLY A 121 23.42 18.05 0.06
N GLN A 122 22.41 18.89 -0.10
CA GLN A 122 22.23 20.14 0.62
C GLN A 122 21.10 20.05 1.64
N GLN A 123 21.34 20.63 2.82
CA GLN A 123 20.29 20.78 3.82
C GLN A 123 19.38 21.95 3.43
N ARG A 124 18.08 21.71 3.49
CA ARG A 124 17.01 22.66 3.18
C ARG A 124 15.94 22.61 4.27
N ALA A 125 15.07 23.62 4.27
CA ALA A 125 13.92 23.70 5.17
C ALA A 125 12.66 24.06 4.39
N ALA A 126 11.52 23.49 4.81
CA ALA A 126 10.19 23.90 4.39
C ALA A 126 9.37 24.32 5.60
N HIS A 127 8.70 25.46 5.51
CA HIS A 127 7.90 26.00 6.60
C HIS A 127 6.42 25.65 6.42
N ALA A 128 5.78 25.22 7.49
CA ALA A 128 4.35 24.93 7.55
C ALA A 128 3.61 26.11 8.18
N ARG A 129 2.52 26.54 7.53
CA ARG A 129 1.63 27.60 8.06
C ARG A 129 0.50 27.05 8.92
N ARG A 130 0.16 25.77 8.78
CA ARG A 130 -0.94 25.12 9.49
C ARG A 130 -0.48 23.86 10.21
N GLU A 131 0.03 22.88 9.46
CA GLU A 131 0.37 21.55 9.99
C GLU A 131 1.47 20.89 9.18
N VAL A 132 2.11 19.88 9.78
CA VAL A 132 3.02 18.93 9.13
C VAL A 132 2.38 17.57 9.19
N ILE A 133 2.18 16.93 8.03
CA ILE A 133 1.57 15.60 7.91
C ILE A 133 2.67 14.57 7.66
N LEU A 134 2.81 13.60 8.56
CA LEU A 134 3.76 12.50 8.42
C LEU A 134 3.07 11.29 7.80
N SER A 135 3.54 10.86 6.64
CA SER A 135 3.04 9.70 5.90
C SER A 135 4.18 8.77 5.48
N GLY A 136 5.22 8.66 6.31
CA GLY A 136 6.42 7.86 6.04
C GLY A 136 6.26 6.36 6.28
N GLY A 137 5.07 5.90 6.69
CA GLY A 137 4.78 4.50 7.03
C GLY A 137 5.11 4.15 8.48
N ALA A 138 4.91 2.89 8.83
CA ALA A 138 4.98 2.39 10.20
C ALA A 138 6.38 2.50 10.84
N PHE A 139 7.43 2.49 10.03
CA PHE A 139 8.81 2.67 10.51
C PHE A 139 9.28 4.13 10.47
N ASN A 140 9.12 4.79 9.31
CA ASN A 140 9.76 6.09 9.13
C ASN A 140 9.04 7.23 9.85
N SER A 141 7.70 7.16 10.01
CA SER A 141 6.97 8.21 10.73
C SER A 141 7.35 8.28 12.21
N PRO A 142 7.34 7.18 12.99
CA PRO A 142 7.80 7.22 14.37
C PRO A 142 9.31 7.48 14.49
N GLN A 143 10.14 6.99 13.56
CA GLN A 143 11.57 7.33 13.54
C GLN A 143 11.78 8.85 13.40
N LEU A 144 11.08 9.47 12.47
CA LEU A 144 11.17 10.92 12.25
C LEU A 144 10.70 11.72 13.46
N LEU A 145 9.64 11.28 14.15
CA LEU A 145 9.18 11.86 15.40
C LEU A 145 10.26 11.76 16.48
N GLN A 146 10.85 10.59 16.68
CA GLN A 146 11.92 10.40 17.67
C GLN A 146 13.16 11.25 17.35
N LEU A 147 13.62 11.29 16.10
CA LEU A 147 14.71 12.17 15.66
C LEU A 147 14.40 13.66 15.88
N SER A 148 13.12 13.99 15.97
CA SER A 148 12.64 15.36 16.18
C SER A 148 12.37 15.70 17.64
N GLY A 149 12.62 14.77 18.58
CA GLY A 149 12.43 15.00 20.01
C GLY A 149 11.05 14.60 20.55
N VAL A 150 10.25 13.85 19.78
CA VAL A 150 8.93 13.35 20.18
C VAL A 150 8.98 11.83 20.29
N GLY A 151 8.95 11.29 21.49
CA GLY A 151 9.09 9.85 21.74
C GLY A 151 9.40 9.53 23.19
N PRO A 152 9.77 8.27 23.52
CA PRO A 152 10.14 7.88 24.88
C PRO A 152 11.33 8.70 25.38
N ALA A 153 11.13 9.50 26.43
CA ALA A 153 12.11 10.49 26.89
C ALA A 153 13.46 9.88 27.28
N GLU A 154 13.47 8.71 27.89
CA GLU A 154 14.69 8.01 28.29
C GLU A 154 15.50 7.57 27.06
N LEU A 155 14.84 6.99 26.07
CA LEU A 155 15.46 6.60 24.79
C LEU A 155 16.08 7.82 24.09
N LEU A 156 15.32 8.91 24.00
CA LEU A 156 15.77 10.14 23.32
C LEU A 156 17.01 10.74 24.01
N ARG A 157 16.99 10.82 25.35
CA ARG A 157 18.16 11.30 26.14
C ARG A 157 19.38 10.40 25.96
N GLY A 158 19.17 9.07 25.90
CA GLY A 158 20.25 8.11 25.64
C GLY A 158 20.96 8.33 24.30
N HIS A 159 20.27 8.91 23.32
CA HIS A 159 20.82 9.29 22.02
C HIS A 159 21.21 10.78 21.92
N GLY A 160 21.17 11.53 23.01
CA GLY A 160 21.51 12.97 23.02
C GLY A 160 20.46 13.83 22.29
N ILE A 161 19.24 13.34 22.09
CA ILE A 161 18.16 14.06 21.42
C ILE A 161 17.37 14.86 22.46
N PRO A 162 17.24 16.19 22.31
CA PRO A 162 16.43 17.01 23.20
C PRO A 162 14.97 16.57 23.18
N VAL A 163 14.37 16.36 24.36
CA VAL A 163 12.98 15.93 24.49
C VAL A 163 12.05 17.12 24.36
N ILE A 164 11.21 17.13 23.33
CA ILE A 164 10.14 18.11 23.12
C ILE A 164 8.84 17.61 23.76
N ALA A 165 8.55 16.33 23.55
CA ALA A 165 7.40 15.66 24.16
C ALA A 165 7.74 14.22 24.51
N ASP A 166 7.49 13.86 25.79
CA ASP A 166 7.59 12.47 26.21
C ASP A 166 6.34 11.70 25.78
N MET A 167 6.51 10.84 24.81
CA MET A 167 5.45 10.01 24.22
C MET A 167 5.90 8.55 24.11
N PRO A 168 5.72 7.75 25.16
CA PRO A 168 6.22 6.37 25.23
C PRO A 168 5.74 5.44 24.11
N GLY A 169 4.54 5.68 23.56
CA GLY A 169 3.98 4.89 22.48
C GLY A 169 4.58 5.15 21.08
N VAL A 170 5.40 6.18 20.92
CA VAL A 170 6.01 6.46 19.61
C VAL A 170 7.12 5.46 19.31
N GLY A 171 6.89 4.61 18.32
CA GLY A 171 7.79 3.52 17.90
C GLY A 171 7.61 2.23 18.69
N GLY A 172 6.67 2.21 19.66
CA GLY A 172 6.23 0.99 20.35
C GLY A 172 5.09 0.27 19.61
N ASP A 173 4.75 -0.92 20.10
CA ASP A 173 3.57 -1.70 19.71
C ASP A 173 3.43 -1.94 18.19
N LEU A 174 4.55 -2.08 17.49
CA LEU A 174 4.54 -2.43 16.07
C LEU A 174 3.89 -3.80 15.87
N GLN A 175 2.86 -3.83 15.03
CA GLN A 175 2.18 -5.05 14.64
C GLN A 175 2.35 -5.29 13.15
N ASP A 176 2.48 -6.56 12.77
CA ASP A 176 2.51 -6.98 11.37
C ASP A 176 1.55 -8.15 11.16
N HIS A 177 1.10 -8.33 9.93
CA HIS A 177 0.23 -9.43 9.57
C HIS A 177 0.96 -10.76 9.63
N PHE A 178 0.41 -11.71 10.37
CA PHE A 178 0.89 -13.08 10.33
C PHE A 178 0.58 -13.69 8.96
N GLN A 179 1.62 -14.14 8.26
CA GLN A 179 1.49 -14.76 6.95
C GLN A 179 2.20 -16.10 6.90
N VAL A 180 1.54 -17.09 6.33
CA VAL A 180 2.13 -18.39 6.01
C VAL A 180 2.11 -18.58 4.50
N ARG A 181 3.28 -18.80 3.91
CA ARG A 181 3.39 -19.15 2.49
C ARG A 181 3.51 -20.66 2.36
N ALA A 182 2.44 -21.30 1.90
CA ALA A 182 2.48 -22.70 1.55
C ALA A 182 3.12 -22.89 0.16
N LEU A 183 4.23 -23.63 0.11
CA LEU A 183 4.93 -23.93 -1.13
C LEU A 183 4.67 -25.38 -1.53
N TYR A 184 4.18 -25.58 -2.75
CA TYR A 184 3.90 -26.89 -3.30
C TYR A 184 4.72 -27.13 -4.55
N ARG A 185 5.17 -28.37 -4.74
CA ARG A 185 5.77 -28.82 -5.99
C ARG A 185 4.72 -29.47 -6.86
N CYS A 186 4.49 -28.92 -8.05
CA CYS A 186 3.60 -29.53 -9.01
C CYS A 186 4.25 -30.74 -9.70
N THR A 187 3.48 -31.78 -9.93
CA THR A 187 3.91 -32.98 -10.68
C THR A 187 3.80 -32.78 -12.19
N LYS A 188 3.05 -31.75 -12.62
CA LYS A 188 2.87 -31.38 -14.04
C LYS A 188 3.49 -30.00 -14.30
N PRO A 189 4.03 -29.73 -15.49
CA PRO A 189 4.62 -28.44 -15.86
C PRO A 189 3.52 -27.41 -16.23
N ILE A 190 2.68 -27.06 -15.26
CA ILE A 190 1.53 -26.15 -15.45
C ILE A 190 1.70 -24.82 -14.71
N THR A 191 2.85 -24.60 -14.07
CA THR A 191 3.09 -23.39 -13.32
C THR A 191 3.48 -22.21 -14.21
N VAL A 192 3.28 -20.99 -13.73
CA VAL A 192 3.79 -19.78 -14.41
C VAL A 192 5.32 -19.83 -14.54
N ASN A 193 6.01 -20.47 -13.58
CA ASN A 193 7.47 -20.63 -13.63
C ASN A 193 7.91 -21.50 -14.83
N ASP A 194 7.16 -22.55 -15.17
CA ASP A 194 7.46 -23.39 -16.33
C ASP A 194 7.38 -22.58 -17.62
N GLN A 195 6.37 -21.71 -17.74
CA GLN A 195 6.23 -20.81 -18.87
C GLN A 195 7.34 -19.75 -18.87
N TYR A 196 7.65 -19.16 -17.71
CA TYR A 196 8.66 -18.12 -17.58
C TYR A 196 10.08 -18.63 -17.85
N ASN A 197 10.40 -19.89 -17.55
CA ASN A 197 11.71 -20.46 -17.79
C ASN A 197 11.96 -20.85 -19.25
N SER A 198 10.95 -20.80 -20.12
CA SER A 198 11.05 -21.04 -21.56
C SER A 198 11.12 -19.73 -22.34
N LEU A 199 11.98 -19.61 -23.35
CA LEU A 199 12.03 -18.44 -24.25
C LEU A 199 10.71 -18.23 -24.98
N LEU A 200 10.13 -19.31 -25.52
CA LEU A 200 8.82 -19.25 -26.18
C LEU A 200 7.70 -18.89 -25.20
N GLY A 201 7.78 -19.38 -23.97
CA GLY A 201 6.83 -19.02 -22.91
C GLY A 201 6.92 -17.55 -22.52
N LYS A 202 8.11 -16.99 -22.37
CA LYS A 202 8.31 -15.54 -22.13
C LYS A 202 7.74 -14.70 -23.26
N LEU A 203 8.01 -15.08 -24.49
CA LEU A 203 7.47 -14.40 -25.67
C LEU A 203 5.95 -14.46 -25.68
N GLY A 204 5.36 -15.65 -25.42
CA GLY A 204 3.92 -15.85 -25.33
C GLY A 204 3.26 -15.00 -24.23
N ILE A 205 3.86 -14.95 -23.03
CA ILE A 205 3.40 -14.09 -21.94
C ILE A 205 3.43 -12.60 -22.36
N GLY A 206 4.54 -12.14 -22.97
CA GLY A 206 4.69 -10.77 -23.44
C GLY A 206 3.67 -10.40 -24.52
N LEU A 207 3.51 -11.25 -25.54
CA LEU A 207 2.53 -11.05 -26.62
C LEU A 207 1.09 -11.04 -26.08
N ASN A 208 0.75 -11.93 -25.17
CA ASN A 208 -0.57 -11.97 -24.57
C ASN A 208 -0.86 -10.67 -23.77
N TYR A 209 0.13 -10.17 -23.04
CA TYR A 209 0.01 -8.89 -22.33
C TYR A 209 -0.15 -7.71 -23.29
N VAL A 210 0.68 -7.61 -24.33
CA VAL A 210 0.66 -6.48 -25.28
C VAL A 210 -0.62 -6.48 -26.11
N LEU A 211 -0.98 -7.64 -26.70
CA LEU A 211 -2.09 -7.73 -27.65
C LEU A 211 -3.45 -7.83 -26.95
N LYS A 212 -3.56 -8.62 -25.88
CA LYS A 212 -4.83 -8.91 -25.22
C LYS A 212 -5.00 -8.22 -23.88
N GLY A 213 -3.92 -7.67 -23.29
CA GLY A 213 -3.95 -7.10 -21.94
C GLY A 213 -4.25 -8.11 -20.84
N LYS A 214 -3.91 -9.36 -21.05
CA LYS A 214 -4.19 -10.49 -20.16
C LYS A 214 -2.92 -11.27 -19.83
N GLY A 215 -3.00 -12.11 -18.80
CA GLY A 215 -1.92 -13.00 -18.40
C GLY A 215 -1.19 -12.58 -17.12
N PRO A 216 -0.15 -13.33 -16.72
CA PRO A 216 0.54 -13.14 -15.43
C PRO A 216 1.10 -11.72 -15.19
N MET A 217 1.46 -11.00 -16.27
CA MET A 217 1.97 -9.62 -16.16
C MET A 217 0.92 -8.58 -15.73
N THR A 218 -0.36 -8.97 -15.63
CA THR A 218 -1.41 -8.06 -15.14
C THR A 218 -1.59 -8.10 -13.62
N LEU A 219 -0.88 -8.98 -12.93
CA LEU A 219 -0.94 -9.15 -11.47
C LEU A 219 0.03 -8.23 -10.69
N ALA A 220 0.69 -7.30 -11.34
CA ALA A 220 1.70 -6.43 -10.75
C ALA A 220 1.13 -5.18 -10.05
#